data_c907f18f7d59c354d706b275e577ef5e
#
_entry.id   c907f18f7d59c354d706b275e577ef5e
#
_cell.length_a   1.000
_cell.length_b   1.000
_cell.length_c   1.000
_cell.angle_alpha   90.00
_cell.angle_beta   90.00
_cell.angle_gamma   90.00
#
_symmetry.space_group_name_H-M   'P 1'
#
loop_
_entity.id
_entity.type
_entity.pdbx_description
1 polymer ?
#
loop_
_entity_poly.entity_id
_entity_poly.type
_entity_poly.pdbx_seq_one_letter_code
_entity_poly.pdbx_strand_id
1 'polypeptide(L)'
;FEAAPANTNFVTLDQNGTVATIANGAGLAMATVDAVAAGGLTPANFLDIGGGANEESVLKAFNEIMRYENVRAIVINIFAGITRCDEVAKAIIAAKKQIPALPPLCIRLAGTNVDEAEKLLDAERIPLLPDLEACTQKAKEYIQ
;
A
#
# COMPACT_ATOMS: atom_id res chain seq x y z
N PHE A 1 18.82 -9.50 6.16
CA PHE A 1 17.74 -8.52 6.17
C PHE A 1 18.08 -7.32 7.07
N GLU A 2 18.03 -6.14 6.53
CA GLU A 2 18.27 -4.92 7.28
C GLU A 2 17.06 -4.57 8.14
N ALA A 3 17.32 -4.08 9.34
CA ALA A 3 16.24 -3.64 10.20
C ALA A 3 15.50 -2.46 9.58
N ALA A 4 14.18 -2.50 9.60
CA ALA A 4 13.37 -1.40 9.13
C ALA A 4 13.52 -0.20 10.08
N PRO A 5 13.21 1.03 9.62
CA PRO A 5 13.14 2.18 10.51
C PRO A 5 12.20 1.92 11.68
N ALA A 6 12.40 2.68 12.76
CA ALA A 6 11.73 2.41 14.04
C ALA A 6 10.22 2.21 13.97
N ASN A 7 9.54 2.88 13.01
CA ASN A 7 8.08 2.82 12.92
C ASN A 7 7.57 1.88 11.83
N THR A 8 8.44 1.07 11.24
CA THR A 8 8.06 0.16 10.18
C THR A 8 8.62 -1.22 10.43
N ASN A 9 7.84 -2.23 10.05
CA ASN A 9 8.27 -3.61 10.01
C ASN A 9 8.15 -4.10 8.59
N PHE A 10 9.27 -4.44 7.99
CA PHE A 10 9.35 -4.89 6.61
C PHE A 10 9.97 -6.27 6.55
N VAL A 11 9.27 -7.21 5.91
CA VAL A 11 9.78 -8.57 5.72
C VAL A 11 9.52 -8.98 4.28
N THR A 12 10.56 -9.46 3.61
CA THR A 12 10.41 -10.05 2.29
C THR A 12 9.82 -11.45 2.44
N LEU A 13 8.71 -11.71 1.75
CA LEU A 13 8.06 -13.02 1.73
C LEU A 13 8.49 -13.82 0.50
N ASP A 14 8.56 -13.15 -0.65
CA ASP A 14 8.96 -13.79 -1.89
C ASP A 14 9.58 -12.72 -2.80
N GLN A 15 10.87 -12.85 -3.08
CA GLN A 15 11.59 -11.89 -3.92
C GLN A 15 11.02 -11.81 -5.33
N ASN A 16 10.33 -12.84 -5.77
CA ASN A 16 9.70 -12.89 -7.09
C ASN A 16 8.20 -12.60 -7.03
N GLY A 17 7.72 -12.12 -5.89
CA GLY A 17 6.31 -11.78 -5.72
C GLY A 17 5.86 -10.69 -6.69
N THR A 18 4.60 -10.75 -7.06
CA THR A 18 4.01 -9.85 -8.07
C THR A 18 3.22 -8.71 -7.46
N VAL A 19 2.86 -8.81 -6.19
CA VAL A 19 2.08 -7.79 -5.50
C VAL A 19 2.80 -7.39 -4.22
N ALA A 20 3.05 -6.09 -4.08
CA ALA A 20 3.59 -5.56 -2.83
C ALA A 20 2.43 -5.10 -1.94
N THR A 21 2.65 -5.10 -0.63
CA THR A 21 1.62 -4.71 0.33
C THR A 21 2.13 -3.64 1.27
N ILE A 22 1.24 -2.72 1.64
CA ILE A 22 1.47 -1.71 2.66
C ILE A 22 0.23 -1.61 3.53
N ALA A 23 0.41 -1.70 4.85
CA ALA A 23 -0.69 -1.53 5.78
C ALA A 23 -0.17 -0.87 7.05
N ASN A 24 -1.06 -0.42 7.91
CA ASN A 24 -0.67 0.09 9.21
C ASN A 24 -1.25 -0.78 10.32
N GLY A 25 -0.35 -1.33 11.12
CA GLY A 25 -0.69 -2.29 12.16
C GLY A 25 -0.43 -3.72 11.71
N ALA A 26 0.14 -4.52 12.62
CA ALA A 26 0.55 -5.89 12.28
C ALA A 26 -0.63 -6.76 11.85
N GLY A 27 -1.77 -6.65 12.52
CA GLY A 27 -2.96 -7.43 12.16
C GLY A 27 -3.47 -7.07 10.77
N LEU A 28 -3.52 -5.78 10.45
CA LEU A 28 -3.99 -5.31 9.15
C LEU A 28 -3.00 -5.72 8.05
N ALA A 29 -1.71 -5.65 8.34
CA ALA A 29 -0.68 -6.07 7.40
C ALA A 29 -0.77 -7.56 7.09
N MET A 30 -1.00 -8.40 8.10
CA MET A 30 -1.18 -9.84 7.90
C MET A 30 -2.45 -10.13 7.09
N ALA A 31 -3.55 -9.44 7.41
CA ALA A 31 -4.79 -9.61 6.68
C ALA A 31 -4.63 -9.25 5.20
N THR A 32 -3.84 -8.22 4.93
CA THR A 32 -3.59 -7.77 3.56
C THR A 32 -2.80 -8.83 2.79
N VAL A 33 -1.75 -9.36 3.39
CA VAL A 33 -0.94 -10.44 2.79
C VAL A 33 -1.82 -11.67 2.53
N ASP A 34 -2.62 -12.06 3.52
CA ASP A 34 -3.47 -13.24 3.40
C ASP A 34 -4.52 -13.08 2.29
N ALA A 35 -5.09 -11.89 2.15
CA ALA A 35 -6.08 -11.62 1.10
C ALA A 35 -5.46 -11.71 -0.29
N VAL A 36 -4.25 -11.18 -0.46
CA VAL A 36 -3.53 -11.24 -1.73
C VAL A 36 -3.26 -12.71 -2.08
N ALA A 37 -2.76 -13.48 -1.13
CA ALA A 37 -2.49 -14.90 -1.35
C ALA A 37 -3.76 -15.70 -1.64
N ALA A 38 -4.84 -15.43 -0.90
CA ALA A 38 -6.12 -16.11 -1.11
C ALA A 38 -6.71 -15.81 -2.49
N GLY A 39 -6.39 -14.64 -3.03
CA GLY A 39 -6.81 -14.26 -4.38
C GLY A 39 -6.01 -14.91 -5.50
N GLY A 40 -5.05 -15.78 -5.17
CA GLY A 40 -4.22 -16.45 -6.16
C GLY A 40 -3.00 -15.67 -6.61
N LEU A 41 -2.67 -14.59 -5.91
CA LEU A 41 -1.51 -13.76 -6.23
C LEU A 41 -0.37 -14.07 -5.27
N THR A 42 0.83 -13.65 -5.62
CA THR A 42 2.02 -13.90 -4.81
C THR A 42 2.47 -12.60 -4.12
N PRO A 43 2.22 -12.47 -2.81
CA PRO A 43 2.68 -11.27 -2.10
C PRO A 43 4.20 -11.28 -1.97
N ALA A 44 4.82 -10.15 -2.30
CA ALA A 44 6.27 -10.00 -2.23
C ALA A 44 6.75 -9.76 -0.81
N ASN A 45 5.93 -9.09 0.00
CA ASN A 45 6.37 -8.59 1.29
C ASN A 45 5.23 -8.44 2.30
N PHE A 46 5.64 -8.37 3.54
CA PHE A 46 4.82 -7.88 4.66
C PHE A 46 5.38 -6.50 5.01
N LEU A 47 4.53 -5.50 5.12
CA LEU A 47 4.98 -4.18 5.54
C LEU A 47 3.93 -3.49 6.39
N ASP A 48 4.32 -3.18 7.62
CA ASP A 48 3.54 -2.42 8.58
C ASP A 48 4.23 -1.07 8.77
N ILE A 49 3.63 0.01 8.26
CA ILE A 49 4.24 1.34 8.36
C ILE A 49 3.96 2.04 9.69
N GLY A 50 3.25 1.36 10.61
CA GLY A 50 2.91 1.95 11.89
C GLY A 50 1.80 2.97 11.80
N GLY A 51 1.59 3.72 12.87
CA GLY A 51 0.47 4.66 12.97
C GLY A 51 0.66 5.98 12.25
N GLY A 52 1.88 6.32 11.87
CA GLY A 52 2.18 7.62 11.24
C GLY A 52 2.40 7.53 9.75
N ALA A 53 1.34 7.27 8.98
CA ALA A 53 1.42 7.21 7.53
C ALA A 53 1.57 8.62 6.97
N ASN A 54 2.80 9.11 6.88
CA ASN A 54 3.12 10.41 6.33
C ASN A 54 3.96 10.26 5.06
N GLU A 55 4.26 11.36 4.39
CA GLU A 55 5.01 11.33 3.14
C GLU A 55 6.34 10.58 3.29
N GLU A 56 7.05 10.82 4.38
CA GLU A 56 8.36 10.18 4.61
C GLU A 56 8.23 8.67 4.76
N SER A 57 7.29 8.20 5.58
CA SER A 57 7.13 6.76 5.79
C SER A 57 6.60 6.05 4.54
N VAL A 58 5.70 6.69 3.81
CA VAL A 58 5.18 6.13 2.56
C VAL A 58 6.27 6.08 1.50
N LEU A 59 7.07 7.13 1.39
CA LEU A 59 8.17 7.17 0.43
C LEU A 59 9.20 6.07 0.72
N LYS A 60 9.54 5.86 1.98
CA LYS A 60 10.44 4.78 2.37
C LYS A 60 9.88 3.41 1.98
N ALA A 61 8.58 3.21 2.20
CA ALA A 61 7.92 1.98 1.82
C ALA A 61 8.00 1.76 0.29
N PHE A 62 7.71 2.79 -0.47
CA PHE A 62 7.79 2.72 -1.93
C PHE A 62 9.21 2.40 -2.40
N ASN A 63 10.22 3.02 -1.82
CA ASN A 63 11.61 2.75 -2.20
C ASN A 63 12.01 1.31 -1.90
N GLU A 64 11.54 0.75 -0.78
CA GLU A 64 11.79 -0.66 -0.46
C GLU A 64 11.10 -1.57 -1.50
N ILE A 65 9.88 -1.24 -1.86
CA ILE A 65 9.11 -2.02 -2.84
C ILE A 65 9.77 -1.99 -4.22
N MET A 66 10.36 -0.85 -4.61
CA MET A 66 11.01 -0.72 -5.91
C MET A 66 12.23 -1.65 -6.06
N ARG A 67 12.69 -2.26 -4.99
CA ARG A 67 13.78 -3.23 -5.05
C ARG A 67 13.33 -4.58 -5.61
N TYR A 68 12.01 -4.84 -5.65
CA TYR A 68 11.49 -6.07 -6.23
C TYR A 68 11.28 -5.89 -7.72
N GLU A 69 11.84 -6.79 -8.51
CA GLU A 69 11.78 -6.67 -9.97
C GLU A 69 10.44 -7.07 -10.57
N ASN A 70 9.71 -7.96 -9.89
CA ASN A 70 8.50 -8.56 -10.47
C ASN A 70 7.20 -7.97 -9.93
N VAL A 71 7.27 -6.97 -9.06
CA VAL A 71 6.04 -6.35 -8.53
C VAL A 71 5.34 -5.55 -9.63
N ARG A 72 4.07 -5.88 -9.85
CA ARG A 72 3.23 -5.27 -10.88
C ARG A 72 2.12 -4.40 -10.30
N ALA A 73 1.86 -4.51 -9.02
CA ALA A 73 0.84 -3.72 -8.34
C ALA A 73 1.18 -3.61 -6.87
N ILE A 74 0.71 -2.54 -6.24
CA ILE A 74 0.91 -2.31 -4.80
C ILE A 74 -0.48 -2.19 -4.17
N VAL A 75 -0.77 -3.06 -3.20
CA VAL A 75 -2.00 -3.00 -2.43
C VAL A 75 -1.72 -2.22 -1.14
N ILE A 76 -2.45 -1.13 -0.95
CA ILE A 76 -2.33 -0.27 0.23
C ILE A 76 -3.63 -0.38 1.02
N ASN A 77 -3.54 -0.82 2.27
CA ASN A 77 -4.69 -0.99 3.14
C ASN A 77 -4.43 -0.30 4.47
N ILE A 78 -4.95 0.90 4.62
CA ILE A 78 -4.66 1.75 5.77
C ILE A 78 -5.93 2.15 6.50
N PHE A 79 -5.89 2.01 7.82
CA PHE A 79 -6.92 2.53 8.71
C PHE A 79 -6.39 3.80 9.37
N ALA A 80 -6.99 4.94 9.03
CA ALA A 80 -6.58 6.22 9.58
C ALA A 80 -7.29 6.47 10.91
N GLY A 81 -6.63 6.12 12.02
CA GLY A 81 -7.17 6.34 13.35
C GLY A 81 -6.94 7.77 13.82
N ILE A 82 -5.71 8.08 14.21
CA ILE A 82 -5.31 9.41 14.65
C ILE A 82 -5.13 10.32 13.43
N THR A 83 -4.44 9.83 12.40
CA THR A 83 -4.26 10.54 11.13
C THR A 83 -5.55 10.43 10.32
N ARG A 84 -5.89 11.48 9.57
CA ARG A 84 -7.08 11.47 8.72
C ARG A 84 -6.77 10.87 7.35
N CYS A 85 -7.80 10.30 6.71
CA CYS A 85 -7.64 9.70 5.39
C CYS A 85 -7.14 10.69 4.34
N ASP A 86 -7.58 11.94 4.40
CA ASP A 86 -7.12 12.98 3.46
C ASP A 86 -5.62 13.25 3.61
N GLU A 87 -5.10 13.22 4.83
CA GLU A 87 -3.67 13.38 5.05
C GLU A 87 -2.88 12.19 4.50
N VAL A 88 -3.43 10.98 4.69
CA VAL A 88 -2.81 9.77 4.14
C VAL A 88 -2.80 9.82 2.61
N ALA A 89 -3.90 10.25 2.01
CA ALA A 89 -3.98 10.38 0.55
C ALA A 89 -2.95 11.37 0.02
N LYS A 90 -2.80 12.53 0.69
CA LYS A 90 -1.78 13.52 0.31
C LYS A 90 -0.37 12.95 0.39
N ALA A 91 -0.11 12.17 1.45
CA ALA A 91 1.20 11.53 1.63
C ALA A 91 1.49 10.54 0.50
N ILE A 92 0.51 9.73 0.14
CA ILE A 92 0.64 8.75 -0.94
C ILE A 92 0.91 9.46 -2.27
N ILE A 93 0.14 10.49 -2.56
CA ILE A 93 0.28 11.24 -3.82
C ILE A 93 1.66 11.90 -3.89
N ALA A 94 2.10 12.53 -2.81
CA ALA A 94 3.41 13.19 -2.78
C ALA A 94 4.55 12.19 -2.97
N ALA A 95 4.48 11.05 -2.30
CA ALA A 95 5.50 10.01 -2.42
C ALA A 95 5.52 9.42 -3.84
N LYS A 96 4.34 9.18 -4.41
CA LYS A 96 4.22 8.62 -5.75
C LYS A 96 4.85 9.53 -6.80
N LYS A 97 4.69 10.84 -6.64
CA LYS A 97 5.26 11.80 -7.59
C LYS A 97 6.78 11.76 -7.63
N GLN A 98 7.42 11.29 -6.57
CA GLN A 98 8.87 11.20 -6.51
C GLN A 98 9.41 9.92 -7.19
N ILE A 99 8.52 8.98 -7.53
CA ILE A 99 8.92 7.72 -8.14
C ILE A 99 8.07 7.47 -9.38
N PRO A 100 8.46 8.05 -10.54
CA PRO A 100 7.64 7.91 -11.77
C PRO A 100 7.41 6.47 -12.23
N ALA A 101 8.34 5.57 -11.90
CA ALA A 101 8.24 4.17 -12.32
C ALA A 101 7.47 3.28 -11.34
N LEU A 102 6.83 3.88 -10.32
CA LEU A 102 6.12 3.13 -9.31
C LEU A 102 4.99 2.32 -9.95
N PRO A 103 4.83 1.03 -9.58
CA PRO A 103 3.70 0.23 -10.06
C PRO A 103 2.35 0.84 -9.66
N PRO A 104 1.27 0.46 -10.37
CA PRO A 104 -0.07 0.96 -10.03
C PRO A 104 -0.46 0.68 -8.59
N LEU A 105 -1.24 1.59 -8.02
CA LEU A 105 -1.69 1.50 -6.63
C LEU A 105 -3.14 1.03 -6.56
N CYS A 106 -3.41 0.09 -5.66
CA CYS A 106 -4.75 -0.39 -5.36
C CYS A 106 -5.00 -0.05 -3.89
N ILE A 107 -5.77 1.00 -3.63
CA ILE A 107 -5.83 1.63 -2.32
C ILE A 107 -7.19 1.46 -1.65
N ARG A 108 -7.17 1.01 -0.41
CA ARG A 108 -8.33 1.04 0.48
C ARG A 108 -7.95 1.84 1.72
N LEU A 109 -8.75 2.85 2.03
CA LEU A 109 -8.58 3.65 3.24
C LEU A 109 -9.88 3.60 4.04
N ALA A 110 -9.77 3.49 5.34
CA ALA A 110 -10.90 3.58 6.26
C ALA A 110 -10.56 4.58 7.35
N GLY A 111 -11.56 5.29 7.85
CA GLY A 111 -11.37 6.28 8.90
C GLY A 111 -11.98 7.62 8.55
N THR A 112 -11.59 8.67 9.29
CA THR A 112 -12.16 10.00 9.10
C THR A 112 -11.71 10.61 7.77
N ASN A 113 -12.58 11.42 7.20
CA ASN A 113 -12.33 12.18 5.96
C ASN A 113 -12.02 11.30 4.75
N VAL A 114 -12.61 10.11 4.70
CA VAL A 114 -12.41 9.21 3.55
C VAL A 114 -12.96 9.81 2.26
N ASP A 115 -14.04 10.59 2.33
CA ASP A 115 -14.61 11.24 1.15
C ASP A 115 -13.65 12.27 0.55
N GLU A 116 -12.95 13.02 1.40
CA GLU A 116 -11.94 13.96 0.92
C GLU A 116 -10.76 13.23 0.31
N ALA A 117 -10.36 12.11 0.91
CA ALA A 117 -9.29 11.26 0.36
C ALA A 117 -9.66 10.78 -1.04
N GLU A 118 -10.90 10.33 -1.22
CA GLU A 118 -11.37 9.86 -2.51
C GLU A 118 -11.25 10.94 -3.59
N LYS A 119 -11.66 12.17 -3.25
CA LYS A 119 -11.55 13.28 -4.19
C LYS A 119 -10.11 13.56 -4.60
N LEU A 120 -9.21 13.54 -3.61
CA LEU A 120 -7.79 13.79 -3.87
C LEU A 120 -7.19 12.72 -4.79
N LEU A 121 -7.51 11.46 -4.52
CA LEU A 121 -6.99 10.34 -5.31
C LEU A 121 -7.61 10.31 -6.70
N ASP A 122 -8.91 10.60 -6.82
CA ASP A 122 -9.57 10.66 -8.13
C ASP A 122 -8.95 11.72 -9.04
N ALA A 123 -8.54 12.85 -8.47
CA ALA A 123 -7.86 13.89 -9.23
C ALA A 123 -6.54 13.39 -9.85
N GLU A 124 -5.93 12.39 -9.23
CA GLU A 124 -4.71 11.77 -9.71
C GLU A 124 -4.98 10.47 -10.48
N ARG A 125 -6.24 10.18 -10.76
CA ARG A 125 -6.69 8.97 -11.46
C ARG A 125 -6.34 7.69 -10.72
N ILE A 126 -6.35 7.75 -9.39
CA ILE A 126 -6.14 6.60 -8.52
C ILE A 126 -7.46 6.32 -7.83
N PRO A 127 -8.20 5.28 -8.24
CA PRO A 127 -9.50 5.00 -7.61
C PRO A 127 -9.30 4.48 -6.19
N LEU A 128 -10.09 5.00 -5.26
CA LEU A 128 -10.16 4.46 -3.91
C LEU A 128 -11.14 3.29 -3.93
N LEU A 129 -10.69 2.14 -3.48
CA LEU A 129 -11.47 0.91 -3.54
C LEU A 129 -12.21 0.67 -2.23
N PRO A 130 -13.37 0.01 -2.27
CA PRO A 130 -14.22 -0.09 -1.08
C PRO A 130 -13.70 -1.05 -0.01
N ASP A 131 -12.95 -2.06 -0.42
CA ASP A 131 -12.46 -3.08 0.51
C ASP A 131 -11.22 -3.78 -0.04
N LEU A 132 -10.68 -4.67 0.77
CA LEU A 132 -9.45 -5.38 0.45
C LEU A 132 -9.65 -6.36 -0.71
N GLU A 133 -10.83 -6.97 -0.80
CA GLU A 133 -11.14 -7.87 -1.90
C GLU A 133 -11.10 -7.12 -3.23
N ALA A 134 -11.68 -5.92 -3.27
CA ALA A 134 -11.64 -5.08 -4.47
C ALA A 134 -10.20 -4.71 -4.85
N CYS A 135 -9.36 -4.43 -3.86
CA CYS A 135 -7.94 -4.17 -4.11
C CYS A 135 -7.25 -5.36 -4.75
N THR A 136 -7.52 -6.56 -4.25
CA THR A 136 -6.94 -7.79 -4.78
C THR A 136 -7.40 -8.04 -6.20
N GLN A 137 -8.68 -7.85 -6.49
CA GLN A 137 -9.23 -8.02 -7.82
C GLN A 137 -8.62 -7.02 -8.80
N LYS A 138 -8.45 -5.77 -8.36
CA LYS A 138 -7.82 -4.74 -9.20
C LYS A 138 -6.36 -5.10 -9.49
N ALA A 139 -5.65 -5.59 -8.50
CA ALA A 139 -4.24 -6.00 -8.66
C ALA A 139 -4.11 -7.09 -9.72
N LYS A 140 -5.06 -8.02 -9.78
CA LYS A 140 -5.04 -9.09 -10.78
C LYS A 140 -5.05 -8.54 -12.21
N GLU A 141 -5.72 -7.41 -12.44
CA GLU A 141 -5.80 -6.81 -13.78
C GLU A 141 -4.42 -6.39 -14.27
N TYR A 142 -3.54 -6.01 -13.36
CA TYR A 142 -2.19 -5.55 -13.72
C TYR A 142 -1.18 -6.69 -13.90
N ILE A 143 -1.54 -7.89 -13.46
CA ILE A 143 -0.62 -9.03 -13.47
C ILE A 143 -0.82 -9.92 -14.68
N GLN A 144 -1.98 -9.87 -15.28
CA GLN A 144 -2.31 -10.67 -16.47
C GLN A 144 -1.68 -10.14 -17.73
#